data_ab615cc66845458cefa38ffc4dfd4f8a
#
_entry.id   ab615cc66845458cefa38ffc4dfd4f8a
#
_cell.length_a   1.000
_cell.length_b   1.000
_cell.length_c   1.000
_cell.angle_alpha   90.00
_cell.angle_beta   90.00
_cell.angle_gamma   90.00
#
_symmetry.space_group_name_H-M   'P 1'
#
loop_
_entity.id
_entity.type
_entity.pdbx_description
1 polymer ?
#
loop_
_entity_poly.entity_id
_entity_poly.type
_entity_poly.pdbx_seq_one_letter_code
_entity_poly.pdbx_strand_id
1 'polypeptide(L)'
;LSRLVTGMLNMSKIEAGQLKIQPKEFDISAMTFKTMLGFERAIDEKKIEIRGLDKVEPLNICADEDMINQVVYNLIDNAVKFTNEGGYIEVAIKSDSEKMIFSVKNSGKGISREEAGKVFERFYKTDKSRSYDVKGAGLGLYIVKTIIDMHGGQITVNSEPGEYTQFVFWLPLR
;
A
#
# COMPACT_ATOMS: atom_id res chain seq x y z
N LEU A 1 14.60 10.94 4.29
CA LEU A 1 15.68 10.69 3.32
C LEU A 1 16.04 9.20 3.22
N SER A 2 16.15 8.49 4.34
CA SER A 2 16.63 7.09 4.37
C SER A 2 15.70 6.10 3.63
N ARG A 3 14.36 6.24 3.71
CA ARG A 3 13.42 5.32 3.06
C ARG A 3 13.36 5.47 1.53
N LEU A 4 13.50 6.69 1.01
CA LEU A 4 13.61 6.92 -0.44
C LEU A 4 14.88 6.31 -1.00
N VAL A 5 16.00 6.49 -0.31
CA VAL A 5 17.29 5.92 -0.69
C VAL A 5 17.25 4.40 -0.63
N THR A 6 16.67 3.82 0.42
CA THR A 6 16.49 2.37 0.54
C THR A 6 15.56 1.82 -0.56
N GLY A 7 14.48 2.54 -0.88
CA GLY A 7 13.58 2.19 -1.99
C GLY A 7 14.29 2.21 -3.35
N MET A 8 15.13 3.23 -3.60
CA MET A 8 15.93 3.32 -4.83
C MET A 8 17.01 2.23 -4.92
N LEU A 9 17.67 1.92 -3.81
CA LEU A 9 18.68 0.85 -3.74
C LEU A 9 18.03 -0.53 -3.96
N ASN A 10 16.90 -0.80 -3.32
CA ASN A 10 16.15 -2.03 -3.52
C ASN A 10 15.71 -2.15 -4.98
N MET A 11 15.23 -1.06 -5.57
CA MET A 11 14.82 -1.02 -6.96
C MET A 11 16.00 -1.31 -7.91
N SER A 12 17.16 -0.70 -7.69
CA SER A 12 18.37 -0.99 -8.48
C SER A 12 18.76 -2.47 -8.40
N LYS A 13 18.64 -3.09 -7.20
CA LYS A 13 18.90 -4.51 -7.00
C LYS A 13 17.85 -5.40 -7.67
N ILE A 14 16.57 -4.99 -7.69
CA ILE A 14 15.49 -5.69 -8.39
C ILE A 14 15.76 -5.68 -9.90
N GLU A 15 16.05 -4.51 -10.47
CA GLU A 15 16.34 -4.35 -11.91
C GLU A 15 17.60 -5.15 -12.34
N ALA A 16 18.58 -5.26 -11.45
CA ALA A 16 19.78 -6.06 -11.66
C ALA A 16 19.55 -7.58 -11.45
N GLY A 17 18.33 -8.02 -11.10
CA GLY A 17 18.03 -9.43 -10.78
C GLY A 17 18.77 -9.95 -9.53
N GLN A 18 19.27 -9.06 -8.70
CA GLN A 18 20.11 -9.40 -7.53
C GLN A 18 19.28 -9.57 -6.25
N LEU A 19 18.04 -9.08 -6.24
CA LEU A 19 17.16 -9.21 -5.07
C LEU A 19 16.43 -10.56 -5.12
N LYS A 20 16.72 -11.41 -4.14
CA LYS A 20 16.04 -12.69 -3.94
C LYS A 20 15.06 -12.55 -2.81
N ILE A 21 13.84 -13.03 -3.01
CA ILE A 21 12.83 -13.16 -1.96
C ILE A 21 13.36 -14.10 -0.88
N GLN A 22 13.24 -13.69 0.39
CA GLN A 22 13.56 -14.50 1.55
C GLN A 22 12.27 -14.82 2.32
N PRO A 23 11.52 -15.88 1.93
CA PRO A 23 10.23 -16.16 2.53
C PRO A 23 10.38 -16.56 3.99
N LYS A 24 9.51 -15.99 4.84
CA LYS A 24 9.35 -16.33 6.25
C LYS A 24 7.86 -16.38 6.58
N GLU A 25 7.48 -17.15 7.59
CA GLU A 25 6.15 -17.06 8.16
C GLU A 25 6.04 -15.86 9.09
N PHE A 26 5.00 -15.06 8.91
CA PHE A 26 4.66 -13.94 9.79
C PHE A 26 3.17 -13.61 9.71
N ASP A 27 2.66 -12.94 10.75
CA ASP A 27 1.28 -12.48 10.80
C ASP A 27 1.14 -11.12 10.12
N ILE A 28 0.51 -11.10 8.93
CA ILE A 28 0.28 -9.87 8.17
C ILE A 28 -0.73 -8.94 8.87
N SER A 29 -1.63 -9.48 9.66
CA SER A 29 -2.59 -8.69 10.43
C SER A 29 -1.87 -7.90 11.52
N ALA A 30 -1.01 -8.55 12.30
CA ALA A 30 -0.18 -7.90 13.31
C ALA A 30 0.75 -6.84 12.69
N MET A 31 1.36 -7.14 11.55
CA MET A 31 2.18 -6.17 10.78
C MET A 31 1.36 -4.94 10.39
N THR A 32 0.14 -5.13 9.89
CA THR A 32 -0.75 -4.04 9.48
C THR A 32 -1.14 -3.16 10.66
N PHE A 33 -1.52 -3.75 11.79
CA PHE A 33 -1.80 -3.00 13.03
C PHE A 33 -0.61 -2.15 13.47
N LYS A 34 0.58 -2.76 13.51
CA LYS A 34 1.83 -2.06 13.87
C LYS A 34 2.12 -0.89 12.92
N THR A 35 1.87 -1.08 11.64
CA THR A 35 2.06 -0.02 10.63
C THR A 35 1.07 1.12 10.85
N MET A 36 -0.21 0.81 11.09
CA MET A 36 -1.24 1.82 11.38
C MET A 36 -0.90 2.65 12.62
N LEU A 37 -0.41 2.03 13.70
CA LEU A 37 0.06 2.73 14.90
C LEU A 37 1.16 3.73 14.58
N GLY A 38 2.02 3.45 13.61
CA GLY A 38 3.04 4.40 13.15
C GLY A 38 2.48 5.68 12.51
N PHE A 39 1.20 5.70 12.14
CA PHE A 39 0.50 6.84 11.57
C PHE A 39 -0.51 7.49 12.54
N GLU A 40 -0.62 7.02 13.79
CA GLU A 40 -1.60 7.46 14.79
C GLU A 40 -1.69 9.00 14.86
N ARG A 41 -0.56 9.68 14.99
CA ARG A 41 -0.53 11.15 15.05
C ARG A 41 -1.15 11.83 13.82
N ALA A 42 -0.81 11.36 12.61
CA ALA A 42 -1.34 11.95 11.38
C ALA A 42 -2.83 11.63 11.19
N ILE A 43 -3.27 10.46 11.66
CA ILE A 43 -4.67 10.03 11.68
C ILE A 43 -5.48 10.94 12.61
N ASP A 44 -4.97 11.19 13.83
CA ASP A 44 -5.62 12.04 14.83
C ASP A 44 -5.66 13.50 14.37
N GLU A 45 -4.54 14.04 13.88
CA GLU A 45 -4.47 15.44 13.39
C GLU A 45 -5.48 15.70 12.26
N LYS A 46 -5.71 14.71 11.37
CA LYS A 46 -6.70 14.79 10.29
C LYS A 46 -8.09 14.29 10.68
N LYS A 47 -8.29 13.80 11.90
CA LYS A 47 -9.54 13.20 12.39
C LYS A 47 -10.06 12.10 11.46
N ILE A 48 -9.15 11.23 11.00
CA ILE A 48 -9.48 10.14 10.08
C ILE A 48 -10.14 9.00 10.86
N GLU A 49 -11.32 8.56 10.42
CA GLU A 49 -11.98 7.37 10.95
C GLU A 49 -11.32 6.12 10.38
N ILE A 50 -10.89 5.21 11.25
CA ILE A 50 -10.36 3.90 10.84
C ILE A 50 -11.47 2.87 10.91
N ARG A 51 -11.68 2.15 9.80
CA ARG A 51 -12.71 1.14 9.64
C ARG A 51 -12.12 -0.22 9.30
N GLY A 52 -12.78 -1.27 9.71
CA GLY A 52 -12.51 -2.65 9.30
C GLY A 52 -11.41 -3.36 10.08
N LEU A 53 -10.52 -2.65 10.79
CA LEU A 53 -9.45 -3.28 11.58
C LEU A 53 -9.99 -4.16 12.71
N ASP A 54 -11.14 -3.84 13.27
CA ASP A 54 -11.84 -4.63 14.29
C ASP A 54 -12.33 -5.99 13.79
N LYS A 55 -12.38 -6.18 12.47
CA LYS A 55 -12.81 -7.41 11.78
C LYS A 55 -11.65 -8.23 11.20
N VAL A 56 -10.43 -7.72 11.33
CA VAL A 56 -9.23 -8.41 10.84
C VAL A 56 -8.82 -9.47 11.86
N GLU A 57 -8.84 -10.74 11.43
CA GLU A 57 -8.35 -11.86 12.23
C GLU A 57 -6.84 -12.09 11.99
N PRO A 58 -6.11 -12.68 12.95
CA PRO A 58 -4.72 -13.08 12.74
C PRO A 58 -4.56 -13.98 11.51
N LEU A 59 -3.64 -13.65 10.63
CA LEU A 59 -3.39 -14.39 9.40
C LEU A 59 -1.89 -14.54 9.14
N ASN A 60 -1.39 -15.76 9.27
CA ASN A 60 -0.02 -16.08 8.89
C ASN A 60 0.10 -16.32 7.39
N ILE A 61 1.12 -15.70 6.79
CA ILE A 61 1.49 -15.90 5.39
C ILE A 61 2.99 -16.21 5.29
N CYS A 62 3.39 -16.88 4.20
CA CYS A 62 4.79 -17.14 3.89
C CYS A 62 5.24 -16.22 2.75
N ALA A 63 6.00 -15.17 3.06
CA ALA A 63 6.47 -14.17 2.12
C ALA A 63 7.76 -13.50 2.64
N ASP A 64 8.34 -12.59 1.87
CA ASP A 64 9.42 -11.74 2.36
C ASP A 64 8.85 -10.63 3.27
N GLU A 65 9.05 -10.80 4.57
CA GLU A 65 8.46 -9.93 5.59
C GLU A 65 8.81 -8.45 5.41
N ASP A 66 10.07 -8.14 5.09
CA ASP A 66 10.54 -6.76 4.91
C ASP A 66 9.92 -6.13 3.66
N MET A 67 9.84 -6.88 2.58
CA MET A 67 9.22 -6.42 1.33
C MET A 67 7.71 -6.20 1.50
N ILE A 68 7.00 -7.12 2.15
CA ILE A 68 5.56 -6.98 2.40
C ILE A 68 5.29 -5.84 3.37
N ASN A 69 6.13 -5.65 4.39
CA ASN A 69 6.04 -4.48 5.27
C ASN A 69 6.18 -3.16 4.49
N GLN A 70 7.07 -3.12 3.49
CA GLN A 70 7.20 -1.95 2.60
C GLN A 70 5.93 -1.74 1.76
N VAL A 71 5.29 -2.80 1.26
CA VAL A 71 4.00 -2.73 0.54
C VAL A 71 2.93 -2.13 1.43
N VAL A 72 2.70 -2.72 2.61
CA VAL A 72 1.67 -2.28 3.57
C VAL A 72 1.91 -0.84 3.99
N TYR A 73 3.17 -0.49 4.30
CA TYR A 73 3.54 0.88 4.65
C TYR A 73 3.21 1.88 3.53
N ASN A 74 3.60 1.60 2.28
CA ASN A 74 3.38 2.51 1.16
C ASN A 74 1.89 2.72 0.86
N LEU A 75 1.07 1.67 0.98
CA LEU A 75 -0.36 1.76 0.77
C LEU A 75 -1.05 2.57 1.88
N ILE A 76 -0.68 2.34 3.14
CA ILE A 76 -1.23 3.09 4.29
C ILE A 76 -0.75 4.56 4.25
N ASP A 77 0.52 4.82 3.95
CA ASP A 77 1.06 6.18 3.79
C ASP A 77 0.29 6.96 2.71
N ASN A 78 0.01 6.34 1.58
CA ASN A 78 -0.82 6.93 0.53
C ASN A 78 -2.25 7.21 1.03
N ALA A 79 -2.88 6.25 1.71
CA ALA A 79 -4.22 6.43 2.24
C ALA A 79 -4.28 7.62 3.22
N VAL A 80 -3.34 7.71 4.18
CA VAL A 80 -3.27 8.82 5.15
C VAL A 80 -3.01 10.17 4.45
N LYS A 81 -2.13 10.19 3.44
CA LYS A 81 -1.83 11.42 2.68
C LYS A 81 -3.03 11.97 1.93
N PHE A 82 -3.76 11.10 1.25
CA PHE A 82 -4.83 11.48 0.32
C PHE A 82 -6.22 11.49 0.93
N THR A 83 -6.39 11.03 2.17
CA THR A 83 -7.63 11.20 2.93
C THR A 83 -7.80 12.66 3.34
N ASN A 84 -8.99 13.22 3.12
CA ASN A 84 -9.35 14.55 3.60
C ASN A 84 -9.53 14.52 5.13
N GLU A 85 -9.44 15.70 5.78
CA GLU A 85 -9.79 15.86 7.20
C GLU A 85 -11.25 15.38 7.43
N GLY A 86 -11.47 14.60 8.48
CA GLY A 86 -12.76 14.00 8.80
C GLY A 86 -13.17 12.85 7.88
N GLY A 87 -12.28 12.41 6.98
CA GLY A 87 -12.52 11.26 6.11
C GLY A 87 -12.31 9.91 6.79
N TYR A 88 -12.24 8.83 6.01
CA TYR A 88 -12.02 7.48 6.53
C TYR A 88 -10.95 6.71 5.76
N ILE A 89 -10.35 5.75 6.46
CA ILE A 89 -9.53 4.68 5.87
C ILE A 89 -10.12 3.35 6.32
N GLU A 90 -10.42 2.48 5.36
CA GLU A 90 -10.93 1.13 5.61
C GLU A 90 -9.88 0.10 5.19
N VAL A 91 -9.57 -0.82 6.09
CA VAL A 91 -8.63 -1.91 5.85
C VAL A 91 -9.37 -3.24 5.96
N ALA A 92 -9.10 -4.15 5.02
CA ALA A 92 -9.61 -5.51 5.07
C ALA A 92 -8.51 -6.49 4.67
N ILE A 93 -8.42 -7.59 5.43
CA ILE A 93 -7.55 -8.73 5.15
C ILE A 93 -8.43 -9.96 5.16
N LYS A 94 -8.39 -10.74 4.08
CA LYS A 94 -9.18 -11.96 3.91
C LYS A 94 -8.32 -13.03 3.27
N SER A 95 -8.67 -14.28 3.48
CA SER A 95 -8.05 -15.41 2.78
C SER A 95 -9.08 -16.44 2.38
N ASP A 96 -8.79 -17.16 1.33
CA ASP A 96 -9.40 -18.43 0.96
C ASP A 96 -8.34 -19.53 0.97
N SER A 97 -8.60 -20.69 0.36
CA SER A 97 -7.66 -21.80 0.31
C SER A 97 -6.45 -21.56 -0.59
N GLU A 98 -6.47 -20.55 -1.45
CA GLU A 98 -5.46 -20.35 -2.49
C GLU A 98 -4.68 -19.03 -2.30
N LYS A 99 -5.33 -18.02 -1.78
CA LYS A 99 -4.77 -16.67 -1.72
C LYS A 99 -5.20 -15.87 -0.50
N MET A 100 -4.35 -14.97 -0.10
CA MET A 100 -4.64 -13.85 0.80
C MET A 100 -4.98 -12.61 -0.02
N ILE A 101 -5.98 -11.85 0.38
CA ILE A 101 -6.40 -10.59 -0.22
C ILE A 101 -6.29 -9.49 0.82
N PHE A 102 -5.56 -8.45 0.48
CA PHE A 102 -5.41 -7.23 1.28
C PHE A 102 -6.07 -6.06 0.54
N SER A 103 -6.84 -5.27 1.26
CA SER A 103 -7.48 -4.07 0.72
C SER A 103 -7.28 -2.88 1.66
N VAL A 104 -6.93 -1.74 1.09
CA VAL A 104 -6.97 -0.44 1.77
C VAL A 104 -7.74 0.54 0.90
N LYS A 105 -8.78 1.15 1.48
CA LYS A 105 -9.66 2.12 0.85
C LYS A 105 -9.65 3.40 1.65
N ASN A 106 -9.52 4.53 0.99
CA ASN A 106 -9.61 5.83 1.64
C ASN A 106 -10.59 6.74 0.93
N SER A 107 -11.35 7.50 1.71
CA SER A 107 -12.13 8.63 1.18
C SER A 107 -11.21 9.75 0.72
N GLY A 108 -11.63 10.52 -0.27
CA GLY A 108 -10.86 11.65 -0.76
C GLY A 108 -11.21 12.03 -2.19
N LYS A 109 -10.28 12.71 -2.84
CA LYS A 109 -10.49 13.22 -4.21
C LYS A 109 -10.66 12.14 -5.26
N GLY A 110 -10.27 10.90 -4.94
CA GLY A 110 -10.21 9.83 -5.93
C GLY A 110 -9.22 10.13 -7.06
N ILE A 111 -9.14 9.23 -8.01
CA ILE A 111 -8.36 9.35 -9.24
C ILE A 111 -9.24 9.00 -10.43
N SER A 112 -8.98 9.64 -11.56
CA SER A 112 -9.72 9.35 -12.79
C SER A 112 -9.35 7.96 -13.34
N ARG A 113 -10.19 7.43 -14.22
CA ARG A 113 -9.94 6.15 -14.88
C ARG A 113 -8.64 6.16 -15.71
N GLU A 114 -8.31 7.29 -16.31
CA GLU A 114 -7.06 7.46 -17.05
C GLU A 114 -5.85 7.44 -16.13
N GLU A 115 -5.91 8.15 -15.00
CA GLU A 115 -4.85 8.16 -13.99
C GLU A 115 -4.67 6.78 -13.35
N ALA A 116 -5.78 6.05 -13.09
CA ALA A 116 -5.75 4.70 -12.52
C ALA A 116 -4.92 3.71 -13.35
N GLY A 117 -4.92 3.88 -14.68
CA GLY A 117 -4.06 3.09 -15.59
C GLY A 117 -2.57 3.35 -15.45
N LYS A 118 -2.17 4.46 -14.84
CA LYS A 118 -0.78 4.94 -14.79
C LYS A 118 -0.19 5.01 -13.38
N VAL A 119 -1.00 4.86 -12.32
CA VAL A 119 -0.54 5.07 -10.93
C VAL A 119 0.59 4.15 -10.50
N PHE A 120 0.76 3.01 -11.15
CA PHE A 120 1.85 2.06 -10.90
C PHE A 120 3.09 2.30 -11.76
N GLU A 121 3.05 3.30 -12.66
CA GLU A 121 4.22 3.66 -13.47
C GLU A 121 5.27 4.38 -12.62
N ARG A 122 6.53 4.21 -13.00
CA ARG A 122 7.67 4.83 -12.33
C ARG A 122 7.61 6.36 -12.45
N PHE A 123 7.82 7.06 -11.33
CA PHE A 123 7.79 8.53 -11.23
C PHE A 123 6.44 9.17 -11.58
N TYR A 124 5.38 8.37 -11.73
CA TYR A 124 4.07 8.91 -12.01
C TYR A 124 3.52 9.61 -10.77
N LYS A 125 2.99 10.81 -10.98
CA LYS A 125 2.21 11.56 -10.01
C LYS A 125 0.97 12.09 -10.72
N THR A 126 -0.17 12.00 -10.08
CA THR A 126 -1.38 12.64 -10.60
C THR A 126 -1.17 14.14 -10.69
N ASP A 127 -1.81 14.85 -11.62
CA ASP A 127 -1.68 16.31 -11.77
C ASP A 127 -2.07 17.04 -10.48
N LYS A 128 -3.00 16.49 -9.71
CA LYS A 128 -3.42 17.01 -8.40
C LYS A 128 -2.37 16.81 -7.30
N SER A 129 -1.52 15.80 -7.41
CA SER A 129 -0.41 15.59 -6.46
C SER A 129 0.83 16.43 -6.79
N ARG A 130 0.91 16.98 -8.01
CA ARG A 130 1.97 17.93 -8.41
C ARG A 130 1.76 19.33 -7.83
N SER A 131 0.50 19.74 -7.67
CA SER A 131 0.13 21.09 -7.20
C SER A 131 0.09 21.23 -5.67
N TYR A 132 0.06 20.11 -4.93
CA TYR A 132 0.23 20.12 -3.48
C TYR A 132 1.64 19.65 -3.15
N ASP A 133 2.26 20.24 -2.14
CA ASP A 133 3.58 19.92 -1.56
C ASP A 133 3.64 18.46 -0.99
N VAL A 134 3.05 17.51 -1.70
CA VAL A 134 3.03 16.09 -1.32
C VAL A 134 4.43 15.54 -1.58
N LYS A 135 5.24 15.53 -0.53
CA LYS A 135 6.56 14.92 -0.53
C LYS A 135 6.45 13.45 -0.95
N GLY A 136 6.92 13.15 -2.13
CA GLY A 136 7.01 11.78 -2.64
C GLY A 136 7.62 11.76 -4.05
N ALA A 137 8.48 10.78 -4.34
CA ALA A 137 9.18 10.68 -5.62
C ALA A 137 8.33 10.02 -6.73
N GLY A 138 7.07 9.61 -6.45
CA GLY A 138 6.27 8.82 -7.39
C GLY A 138 6.78 7.37 -7.56
N LEU A 139 7.52 6.87 -6.58
CA LEU A 139 8.10 5.53 -6.61
C LEU A 139 7.34 4.52 -5.75
N GLY A 140 6.54 4.99 -4.79
CA GLY A 140 5.90 4.12 -3.80
C GLY A 140 5.02 3.03 -4.41
N LEU A 141 4.11 3.39 -5.31
CA LEU A 141 3.20 2.44 -5.94
C LEU A 141 3.91 1.55 -6.99
N TYR A 142 4.92 2.08 -7.67
CA TYR A 142 5.76 1.26 -8.55
C TYR A 142 6.48 0.16 -7.75
N ILE A 143 7.07 0.51 -6.60
CA ILE A 143 7.72 -0.45 -5.69
C ILE A 143 6.71 -1.48 -5.19
N VAL A 144 5.51 -1.04 -4.79
CA VAL A 144 4.42 -1.93 -4.36
C VAL A 144 4.12 -2.96 -5.44
N LYS A 145 3.87 -2.50 -6.68
CA LYS A 145 3.58 -3.39 -7.80
C LYS A 145 4.72 -4.38 -8.03
N THR A 146 5.95 -3.93 -8.06
CA THR A 146 7.12 -4.78 -8.30
C THR A 146 7.25 -5.86 -7.23
N ILE A 147 7.09 -5.51 -5.95
CA ILE A 147 7.16 -6.48 -4.85
C ILE A 147 6.05 -7.53 -4.96
N ILE A 148 4.82 -7.10 -5.23
CA ILE A 148 3.68 -8.02 -5.39
C ILE A 148 3.89 -8.95 -6.58
N ASP A 149 4.33 -8.44 -7.73
CA ASP A 149 4.64 -9.24 -8.92
C ASP A 149 5.73 -10.28 -8.62
N MET A 150 6.79 -9.90 -7.89
CA MET A 150 7.85 -10.83 -7.46
C MET A 150 7.32 -11.97 -6.60
N HIS A 151 6.30 -11.73 -5.77
CA HIS A 151 5.65 -12.74 -4.93
C HIS A 151 4.60 -13.58 -5.68
N GLY A 152 4.43 -13.37 -6.99
CA GLY A 152 3.43 -14.09 -7.81
C GLY A 152 2.00 -13.62 -7.57
N GLY A 153 1.82 -12.44 -6.97
CA GLY A 153 0.54 -11.82 -6.73
C GLY A 153 0.14 -10.81 -7.81
N GLN A 154 -0.88 -10.03 -7.51
CA GLN A 154 -1.34 -8.94 -8.36
C GLN A 154 -1.90 -7.81 -7.50
N ILE A 155 -1.73 -6.57 -7.94
CA ILE A 155 -2.35 -5.38 -7.34
C ILE A 155 -3.23 -4.67 -8.37
N THR A 156 -4.34 -4.15 -7.89
CA THR A 156 -5.29 -3.35 -8.66
C THR A 156 -5.68 -2.10 -7.89
N VAL A 157 -6.20 -1.10 -8.61
CA VAL A 157 -6.78 0.11 -8.05
C VAL A 157 -8.21 0.29 -8.56
N ASN A 158 -9.11 0.57 -7.63
CA ASN A 158 -10.48 1.00 -7.90
C ASN A 158 -10.66 2.40 -7.31
N SER A 159 -11.25 3.31 -8.05
CA SER A 159 -11.45 4.67 -7.57
C SER A 159 -12.68 5.30 -8.21
N GLU A 160 -13.36 6.13 -7.43
CA GLU A 160 -14.41 6.99 -7.90
C GLU A 160 -14.00 8.45 -7.64
N PRO A 161 -13.84 9.27 -8.68
CA PRO A 161 -13.47 10.67 -8.53
C PRO A 161 -14.40 11.43 -7.58
N GLY A 162 -13.81 12.07 -6.57
CA GLY A 162 -14.55 12.82 -5.54
C GLY A 162 -15.02 11.96 -4.36
N GLU A 163 -14.88 10.66 -4.40
CA GLU A 163 -15.41 9.77 -3.36
C GLU A 163 -14.31 8.96 -2.66
N TYR A 164 -13.60 8.09 -3.38
CA TYR A 164 -12.61 7.20 -2.77
C TYR A 164 -11.53 6.73 -3.74
N THR A 165 -10.45 6.21 -3.16
CA THR A 165 -9.45 5.36 -3.82
C THR A 165 -9.27 4.08 -3.02
N GLN A 166 -9.24 2.93 -3.70
CA GLN A 166 -9.03 1.62 -3.09
C GLN A 166 -7.92 0.87 -3.82
N PHE A 167 -6.91 0.44 -3.09
CA PHE A 167 -5.91 -0.50 -3.57
C PHE A 167 -6.22 -1.89 -3.02
N VAL A 168 -6.17 -2.88 -3.91
CA VAL A 168 -6.40 -4.29 -3.55
C VAL A 168 -5.25 -5.11 -4.12
N PHE A 169 -4.57 -5.88 -3.29
CA PHE A 169 -3.64 -6.88 -3.77
C PHE A 169 -3.94 -8.26 -3.20
N TRP A 170 -3.50 -9.28 -3.90
CA TRP A 170 -3.52 -10.64 -3.42
C TRP A 170 -2.14 -11.30 -3.55
N LEU A 171 -1.87 -12.24 -2.66
CA LEU A 171 -0.69 -13.12 -2.69
C LEU A 171 -1.15 -14.57 -2.62
N PRO A 172 -0.48 -15.50 -3.36
CA PRO A 172 -0.77 -16.93 -3.22
C PRO A 172 -0.40 -17.40 -1.81
N LEU A 173 -1.27 -18.19 -1.20
CA LEU A 173 -0.97 -18.95 0.01
C LEU A 173 -0.27 -20.25 -0.42
N ARG A 174 0.99 -20.41 -0.02
CA ARG A 174 1.81 -21.59 -0.28
C ARG A 174 2.01 -22.38 0.98
#